data_bf6d84008141eaae5804ca4eb54ab1ef
#
_entry.id   bf6d84008141eaae5804ca4eb54ab1ef
#
_cell.length_a   1.000
_cell.length_b   1.000
_cell.length_c   1.000
_cell.angle_alpha   90.00
_cell.angle_beta   90.00
_cell.angle_gamma   90.00
#
_symmetry.space_group_name_H-M   'P 1'
#
loop_
_entity.id
_entity.type
_entity.pdbx_description
1 polymer ?
#
loop_
_entity_poly.entity_id
_entity_poly.type
_entity_poly.pdbx_seq_one_letter_code
_entity_poly.pdbx_strand_id
1 'polypeptide(L)'
;MTTTLSHSWFMTRRHLRNLARQPWWIAITLVQPIIWLLLFGAVFKATVEIPGFAADSYVDFLTPGIVVMTALFSGGWAGMGVIDDLNRGVVDRFLVTPARRGALIAGRLIQLAIVSLIQSLIVIVLGLLLGARFPGGPLGLLVLVASSSLLGAAVGALSNGMALLARKEETVIAASNFILLPLTFLSSAFMQRDLIPGWVQQVARFNPVDWTVQAGREALAAQADWGFVLARFGWLLALAAACAYLATRAFRSYQRSV
;
A
#
# COMPACT_ATOMS: atom_id res chain seq x y z
N MET A 1 -24.19 -13.06 -11.76
CA MET A 1 -23.35 -12.34 -10.78
C MET A 1 -22.77 -13.27 -9.71
N THR A 2 -23.46 -14.31 -9.30
CA THR A 2 -23.02 -15.30 -8.27
C THR A 2 -21.72 -16.04 -8.62
N THR A 3 -21.50 -16.38 -9.90
CA THR A 3 -20.29 -17.13 -10.34
C THR A 3 -19.00 -16.32 -10.26
N THR A 4 -19.04 -15.01 -10.49
CA THR A 4 -17.82 -14.16 -10.42
C THR A 4 -17.38 -13.96 -8.97
N LEU A 5 -18.32 -13.75 -8.05
CA LEU A 5 -18.04 -13.62 -6.62
C LEU A 5 -17.50 -14.92 -6.02
N SER A 6 -18.08 -16.07 -6.39
CA SER A 6 -17.58 -17.38 -5.92
C SER A 6 -16.17 -17.66 -6.44
N HIS A 7 -15.87 -17.37 -7.72
CA HIS A 7 -14.53 -17.56 -8.28
C HIS A 7 -13.50 -16.64 -7.60
N SER A 8 -13.84 -15.35 -7.37
CA SER A 8 -12.96 -14.43 -6.64
C SER A 8 -12.70 -14.91 -5.21
N TRP A 9 -13.72 -15.44 -4.54
CA TRP A 9 -13.59 -15.99 -3.19
C TRP A 9 -12.68 -17.22 -3.14
N PHE A 10 -12.82 -18.18 -4.06
CA PHE A 10 -11.94 -19.35 -4.12
C PHE A 10 -10.48 -18.96 -4.39
N MET A 11 -10.24 -17.96 -5.26
CA MET A 11 -8.90 -17.41 -5.50
C MET A 11 -8.33 -16.73 -4.27
N THR A 12 -9.09 -15.87 -3.61
CA THR A 12 -8.69 -15.20 -2.37
C THR A 12 -8.36 -16.23 -1.29
N ARG A 13 -9.22 -17.24 -1.10
CA ARG A 13 -8.99 -18.33 -0.14
C ARG A 13 -7.71 -19.11 -0.44
N ARG A 14 -7.43 -19.40 -1.72
CA ARG A 14 -6.18 -20.07 -2.13
C ARG A 14 -4.97 -19.23 -1.73
N HIS A 15 -4.99 -17.93 -2.04
CA HIS A 15 -3.90 -17.02 -1.72
C HIS A 15 -3.71 -16.85 -0.21
N LEU A 16 -4.79 -16.71 0.55
CA LEU A 16 -4.73 -16.64 2.02
C LEU A 16 -4.19 -17.94 2.65
N ARG A 17 -4.57 -19.10 2.09
CA ARG A 17 -4.04 -20.39 2.55
C ARG A 17 -2.54 -20.53 2.29
N ASN A 18 -2.06 -20.02 1.15
CA ASN A 18 -0.62 -19.99 0.85
C ASN A 18 0.11 -19.06 1.83
N LEU A 19 -0.46 -17.88 2.10
CA LEU A 19 0.08 -16.92 3.07
C LEU A 19 0.15 -17.51 4.48
N ALA A 20 -0.92 -18.19 4.94
CA ALA A 20 -0.95 -18.86 6.24
C ALA A 20 0.07 -20.01 6.38
N ARG A 21 0.47 -20.63 5.25
CA ARG A 21 1.51 -21.65 5.22
C ARG A 21 2.94 -21.10 5.19
N GLN A 22 3.09 -19.81 4.93
CA GLN A 22 4.38 -19.12 4.87
C GLN A 22 4.39 -17.88 5.80
N PRO A 23 4.21 -18.05 7.13
CA PRO A 23 4.17 -16.92 8.07
C PRO A 23 5.47 -16.11 8.07
N TRP A 24 6.59 -16.75 7.75
CA TRP A 24 7.90 -16.10 7.62
C TRP A 24 7.93 -14.97 6.60
N TRP A 25 7.12 -15.06 5.53
CA TRP A 25 7.04 -14.00 4.53
C TRP A 25 6.48 -12.70 5.11
N ILE A 26 5.41 -12.80 5.91
CA ILE A 26 4.85 -11.63 6.62
C ILE A 26 5.88 -11.08 7.60
N ALA A 27 6.55 -11.94 8.37
CA ALA A 27 7.57 -11.52 9.32
C ALA A 27 8.72 -10.77 8.63
N ILE A 28 9.25 -11.30 7.52
CA ILE A 28 10.33 -10.67 6.75
C ILE A 28 9.89 -9.30 6.21
N THR A 29 8.67 -9.19 5.67
CA THR A 29 8.17 -7.92 5.12
C THR A 29 7.90 -6.86 6.19
N LEU A 30 7.76 -7.25 7.45
CA LEU A 30 7.59 -6.34 8.59
C LEU A 30 8.91 -5.90 9.23
N VAL A 31 10.01 -6.60 8.98
CA VAL A 31 11.33 -6.22 9.56
C VAL A 31 11.67 -4.77 9.22
N GLN A 32 11.54 -4.38 7.97
CA GLN A 32 11.88 -3.02 7.53
C GLN A 32 10.99 -1.94 8.17
N PRO A 33 9.64 -2.02 8.14
CA PRO A 33 8.77 -1.07 8.84
C PRO A 33 9.05 -0.97 10.34
N ILE A 34 9.31 -2.10 10.99
CA ILE A 34 9.62 -2.14 12.42
C ILE A 34 10.93 -1.42 12.71
N ILE A 35 11.98 -1.72 11.95
CA ILE A 35 13.28 -1.03 12.08
C ILE A 35 13.11 0.47 11.86
N TRP A 36 12.36 0.87 10.85
CA TRP A 36 12.15 2.29 10.54
C TRP A 36 11.37 2.99 11.66
N LEU A 37 10.33 2.37 12.20
CA LEU A 37 9.57 2.95 13.30
C LEU A 37 10.43 3.10 14.57
N LEU A 38 11.20 2.07 14.93
CA LEU A 38 12.07 2.07 16.11
C LEU A 38 13.25 3.04 15.92
N LEU A 39 13.96 2.91 14.80
CA LEU A 39 15.17 3.70 14.54
C LEU A 39 14.84 5.18 14.37
N PHE A 40 13.91 5.51 13.49
CA PHE A 40 13.55 6.92 13.26
C PHE A 40 12.80 7.51 14.44
N GLY A 41 11.97 6.73 15.14
CA GLY A 41 11.35 7.16 16.39
C GLY A 41 12.38 7.55 17.46
N ALA A 42 13.52 6.83 17.52
CA ALA A 42 14.62 7.15 18.45
C ALA A 42 15.51 8.30 17.95
N VAL A 43 15.95 8.26 16.69
CA VAL A 43 16.90 9.24 16.11
C VAL A 43 16.27 10.62 16.00
N PHE A 44 15.02 10.69 15.57
CA PHE A 44 14.31 11.96 15.35
C PHE A 44 13.45 12.41 16.54
N LYS A 45 13.64 11.82 17.71
CA LYS A 45 12.88 12.19 18.92
C LYS A 45 12.93 13.70 19.21
N ALA A 46 14.09 14.35 19.04
CA ALA A 46 14.26 15.77 19.25
C ALA A 46 13.59 16.67 18.18
N THR A 47 13.09 16.10 17.08
CA THR A 47 12.41 16.86 16.02
C THR A 47 11.13 17.54 16.53
N VAL A 48 10.54 17.02 17.59
CA VAL A 48 9.35 17.61 18.24
C VAL A 48 9.66 19.00 18.85
N GLU A 49 10.92 19.27 19.18
CA GLU A 49 11.37 20.56 19.72
C GLU A 49 11.49 21.66 18.65
N ILE A 50 11.39 21.30 17.36
CA ILE A 50 11.48 22.26 16.26
C ILE A 50 10.20 23.12 16.24
N PRO A 51 10.31 24.48 16.25
CA PRO A 51 9.16 25.35 16.15
C PRO A 51 8.32 25.03 14.89
N GLY A 52 7.03 24.84 15.07
CA GLY A 52 6.11 24.51 13.99
C GLY A 52 5.86 23.00 13.79
N PHE A 53 6.49 22.14 14.59
CA PHE A 53 6.14 20.71 14.57
C PHE A 53 4.84 20.46 15.35
N ALA A 54 3.83 19.87 14.69
CA ALA A 54 2.45 19.81 15.19
C ALA A 54 2.06 18.47 15.82
N ALA A 55 3.01 17.75 16.43
CA ALA A 55 2.71 16.51 17.15
C ALA A 55 3.43 16.47 18.50
N ASP A 56 2.79 15.84 19.50
CA ASP A 56 3.35 15.70 20.86
C ASP A 56 4.52 14.71 20.90
N SER A 57 4.55 13.76 19.98
CA SER A 57 5.60 12.75 19.84
C SER A 57 5.93 12.50 18.37
N TYR A 58 7.23 12.31 18.07
CA TYR A 58 7.63 11.94 16.72
C TYR A 58 7.08 10.56 16.30
N VAL A 59 6.81 9.66 17.26
CA VAL A 59 6.20 8.35 17.00
C VAL A 59 4.74 8.51 16.56
N ASP A 60 3.99 9.47 17.14
CA ASP A 60 2.62 9.79 16.72
C ASP A 60 2.59 10.23 15.27
N PHE A 61 3.54 11.11 14.92
CA PHE A 61 3.70 11.63 13.56
C PHE A 61 4.18 10.57 12.56
N LEU A 62 5.11 9.71 12.96
CA LEU A 62 5.77 8.74 12.09
C LEU A 62 4.90 7.52 11.79
N THR A 63 4.14 7.02 12.79
CA THR A 63 3.37 5.78 12.67
C THR A 63 2.44 5.76 11.46
N PRO A 64 1.60 6.79 11.19
CA PRO A 64 0.78 6.82 9.98
C PRO A 64 1.61 6.77 8.69
N GLY A 65 2.75 7.45 8.65
CA GLY A 65 3.68 7.40 7.53
C GLY A 65 4.20 5.99 7.25
N ILE A 66 4.63 5.29 8.31
CA ILE A 66 5.13 3.89 8.20
C ILE A 66 4.02 2.93 7.76
N VAL A 67 2.78 3.11 8.24
CA VAL A 67 1.63 2.32 7.78
C VAL A 67 1.43 2.47 6.28
N VAL A 68 1.44 3.71 5.79
CA VAL A 68 1.29 4.00 4.36
C VAL A 68 2.42 3.41 3.53
N MET A 69 3.67 3.55 4.01
CA MET A 69 4.85 2.99 3.33
C MET A 69 4.81 1.47 3.27
N THR A 70 4.39 0.82 4.37
CA THR A 70 4.25 -0.64 4.41
C THR A 70 3.29 -1.13 3.33
N ALA A 71 2.13 -0.47 3.19
CA ALA A 71 1.16 -0.78 2.15
C ALA A 71 1.71 -0.50 0.74
N LEU A 72 2.43 0.62 0.56
CA LEU A 72 3.06 1.00 -0.70
C LEU A 72 4.05 -0.07 -1.18
N PHE A 73 5.00 -0.47 -0.32
CA PHE A 73 6.00 -1.48 -0.65
C PHE A 73 5.38 -2.86 -0.85
N SER A 74 4.41 -3.25 -0.01
CA SER A 74 3.67 -4.51 -0.19
C SER A 74 2.98 -4.56 -1.56
N GLY A 75 2.37 -3.46 -2.01
CA GLY A 75 1.81 -3.33 -3.34
C GLY A 75 2.90 -3.40 -4.44
N GLY A 76 4.00 -2.69 -4.27
CA GLY A 76 5.10 -2.66 -5.25
C GLY A 76 5.71 -4.03 -5.54
N TRP A 77 5.80 -4.88 -4.53
CA TRP A 77 6.32 -6.25 -4.65
C TRP A 77 5.29 -7.28 -5.12
N ALA A 78 4.01 -6.90 -5.26
CA ALA A 78 2.93 -7.83 -5.62
C ALA A 78 3.14 -8.50 -7.00
N GLY A 79 3.81 -7.81 -7.93
CA GLY A 79 4.14 -8.33 -9.25
C GLY A 79 5.03 -9.57 -9.25
N MET A 80 5.85 -9.75 -8.19
CA MET A 80 6.69 -10.95 -8.03
C MET A 80 5.85 -12.23 -8.02
N GLY A 81 4.71 -12.19 -7.31
CA GLY A 81 3.78 -13.32 -7.30
C GLY A 81 3.15 -13.64 -8.67
N VAL A 82 3.07 -12.64 -9.58
CA VAL A 82 2.64 -12.89 -10.97
C VAL A 82 3.73 -13.62 -11.73
N ILE A 83 4.98 -13.21 -11.57
CA ILE A 83 6.12 -13.87 -12.23
C ILE A 83 6.26 -15.33 -11.75
N ASP A 84 6.10 -15.57 -10.46
CA ASP A 84 6.10 -16.94 -9.91
C ASP A 84 4.97 -17.79 -10.49
N ASP A 85 3.74 -17.24 -10.61
CA ASP A 85 2.62 -17.93 -11.25
C ASP A 85 2.86 -18.16 -12.76
N LEU A 86 3.55 -17.25 -13.46
CA LEU A 86 3.94 -17.42 -14.86
C LEU A 86 4.95 -18.57 -14.99
N ASN A 87 6.00 -18.55 -14.17
CA ASN A 87 7.06 -19.56 -14.19
C ASN A 87 6.54 -20.98 -13.88
N ARG A 88 5.48 -21.07 -13.06
CA ARG A 88 4.82 -22.37 -12.73
C ARG A 88 3.72 -22.76 -13.73
N GLY A 89 3.51 -21.99 -14.79
CA GLY A 89 2.45 -22.26 -15.79
C GLY A 89 1.02 -22.16 -15.20
N VAL A 90 0.86 -21.48 -14.08
CA VAL A 90 -0.45 -21.32 -13.41
C VAL A 90 -1.35 -20.41 -14.23
N VAL A 91 -0.78 -19.34 -14.81
CA VAL A 91 -1.51 -18.38 -15.64
C VAL A 91 -2.07 -19.08 -16.89
N ASP A 92 -1.28 -19.92 -17.55
CA ASP A 92 -1.67 -20.62 -18.76
C ASP A 92 -2.81 -21.62 -18.50
N ARG A 93 -2.76 -22.33 -17.36
CA ARG A 93 -3.86 -23.21 -16.93
C ARG A 93 -5.17 -22.46 -16.71
N PHE A 94 -5.10 -21.20 -16.23
CA PHE A 94 -6.30 -20.36 -16.07
C PHE A 94 -6.84 -19.83 -17.41
N LEU A 95 -5.98 -19.64 -18.42
CA LEU A 95 -6.42 -19.19 -19.74
C LEU A 95 -7.32 -20.21 -20.45
N VAL A 96 -7.12 -21.52 -20.19
CA VAL A 96 -7.97 -22.58 -20.77
C VAL A 96 -9.21 -22.88 -19.93
N THR A 97 -9.42 -22.22 -18.79
CA THR A 97 -10.61 -22.37 -17.96
C THR A 97 -11.65 -21.30 -18.26
N PRO A 98 -12.97 -21.54 -18.13
CA PRO A 98 -14.02 -20.57 -18.33
C PRO A 98 -14.10 -19.49 -17.22
N ALA A 99 -13.02 -19.33 -16.42
CA ALA A 99 -12.98 -18.35 -15.35
C ALA A 99 -12.98 -16.92 -15.88
N ARG A 100 -13.82 -16.05 -15.32
CA ARG A 100 -13.84 -14.63 -15.70
C ARG A 100 -12.54 -13.95 -15.26
N ARG A 101 -11.88 -13.35 -16.23
CA ARG A 101 -10.57 -12.69 -16.10
C ARG A 101 -10.49 -11.64 -14.99
N GLY A 102 -11.59 -10.87 -14.82
CA GLY A 102 -11.71 -9.91 -13.70
C GLY A 102 -11.69 -10.56 -12.32
N ALA A 103 -12.11 -11.83 -12.19
CA ALA A 103 -12.06 -12.55 -10.92
C ALA A 103 -10.64 -12.87 -10.45
N LEU A 104 -9.70 -13.11 -11.38
CA LEU A 104 -8.29 -13.34 -11.07
C LEU A 104 -7.64 -12.08 -10.50
N ILE A 105 -7.84 -10.93 -11.19
CA ILE A 105 -7.32 -9.64 -10.74
C ILE A 105 -7.98 -9.23 -9.42
N ALA A 106 -9.30 -9.35 -9.31
CA ALA A 106 -10.03 -9.02 -8.09
C ALA A 106 -9.55 -9.89 -6.90
N GLY A 107 -9.33 -11.18 -7.09
CA GLY A 107 -8.83 -12.07 -6.05
C GLY A 107 -7.44 -11.65 -5.53
N ARG A 108 -6.54 -11.19 -6.41
CA ARG A 108 -5.22 -10.66 -6.02
C ARG A 108 -5.33 -9.33 -5.29
N LEU A 109 -6.17 -8.41 -5.77
CA LEU A 109 -6.37 -7.12 -5.11
C LEU A 109 -6.96 -7.28 -3.70
N ILE A 110 -7.92 -8.20 -3.52
CA ILE A 110 -8.47 -8.54 -2.22
C ILE A 110 -7.38 -9.13 -1.30
N GLN A 111 -6.56 -10.05 -1.83
CA GLN A 111 -5.43 -10.58 -1.06
C GLN A 111 -4.48 -9.47 -0.61
N LEU A 112 -4.08 -8.57 -1.51
CA LEU A 112 -3.20 -7.44 -1.19
C LEU A 112 -3.82 -6.53 -0.13
N ALA A 113 -5.12 -6.24 -0.22
CA ALA A 113 -5.83 -5.45 0.79
C ALA A 113 -5.80 -6.13 2.16
N ILE A 114 -5.99 -7.46 2.23
CA ILE A 114 -5.94 -8.22 3.49
C ILE A 114 -4.51 -8.24 4.06
N VAL A 115 -3.49 -8.45 3.23
CA VAL A 115 -2.09 -8.40 3.68
C VAL A 115 -1.75 -7.01 4.20
N SER A 116 -2.11 -5.95 3.46
CA SER A 116 -1.91 -4.56 3.86
C SER A 116 -2.63 -4.25 5.19
N LEU A 117 -3.85 -4.74 5.37
CA LEU A 117 -4.60 -4.60 6.62
C LEU A 117 -3.86 -5.25 7.80
N ILE A 118 -3.42 -6.50 7.66
CA ILE A 118 -2.68 -7.21 8.71
C ILE A 118 -1.39 -6.46 9.06
N GLN A 119 -0.62 -6.06 8.06
CA GLN A 119 0.64 -5.33 8.25
C GLN A 119 0.39 -3.96 8.90
N SER A 120 -0.63 -3.23 8.46
CA SER A 120 -1.03 -1.94 9.04
C SER A 120 -1.40 -2.08 10.51
N LEU A 121 -2.19 -3.10 10.87
CA LEU A 121 -2.56 -3.36 12.26
C LEU A 121 -1.33 -3.66 13.13
N ILE A 122 -0.38 -4.45 12.63
CA ILE A 122 0.85 -4.76 13.37
C ILE A 122 1.67 -3.49 13.60
N VAL A 123 1.83 -2.63 12.59
CA VAL A 123 2.56 -1.34 12.74
C VAL A 123 1.84 -0.40 13.69
N ILE A 124 0.50 -0.31 13.63
CA ILE A 124 -0.31 0.51 14.55
C ILE A 124 -0.14 0.02 15.99
N VAL A 125 -0.26 -1.30 16.23
CA VAL A 125 -0.07 -1.89 17.56
C VAL A 125 1.33 -1.59 18.08
N LEU A 126 2.35 -1.73 17.23
CA LEU A 126 3.72 -1.38 17.60
C LEU A 126 3.86 0.11 17.96
N GLY A 127 3.25 1.01 17.17
CA GLY A 127 3.20 2.43 17.48
C GLY A 127 2.56 2.71 18.85
N LEU A 128 1.43 2.07 19.14
CA LEU A 128 0.75 2.18 20.44
C LEU A 128 1.65 1.68 21.59
N LEU A 129 2.36 0.56 21.40
CA LEU A 129 3.30 0.03 22.40
C LEU A 129 4.49 0.97 22.64
N LEU A 130 4.88 1.75 21.62
CA LEU A 130 5.91 2.78 21.73
C LEU A 130 5.39 4.11 22.29
N GLY A 131 4.10 4.17 22.67
CA GLY A 131 3.48 5.33 23.29
C GLY A 131 2.77 6.26 22.32
N ALA A 132 2.56 5.87 21.06
CA ALA A 132 1.79 6.67 20.11
C ALA A 132 0.35 6.89 20.58
N ARG A 133 -0.15 8.10 20.35
CA ARG A 133 -1.52 8.50 20.68
C ARG A 133 -2.25 8.93 19.44
N PHE A 134 -3.48 8.40 19.27
CA PHE A 134 -4.31 8.69 18.12
C PHE A 134 -5.66 9.26 18.57
N PRO A 135 -5.76 10.60 18.76
CA PRO A 135 -6.98 11.25 19.28
C PRO A 135 -8.23 10.97 18.44
N GLY A 136 -8.09 10.77 17.11
CA GLY A 136 -9.19 10.43 16.21
C GLY A 136 -9.81 9.04 16.43
N GLY A 137 -9.27 8.26 17.37
CA GLY A 137 -9.83 7.00 17.83
C GLY A 137 -9.94 5.92 16.75
N PRO A 138 -10.86 4.92 16.95
CA PRO A 138 -10.98 3.78 16.03
C PRO A 138 -11.39 4.17 14.61
N LEU A 139 -12.19 5.24 14.45
CA LEU A 139 -12.62 5.71 13.13
C LEU A 139 -11.42 6.26 12.32
N GLY A 140 -10.56 7.06 12.96
CA GLY A 140 -9.34 7.56 12.32
C GLY A 140 -8.40 6.43 11.91
N LEU A 141 -8.22 5.42 12.79
CA LEU A 141 -7.43 4.23 12.46
C LEU A 141 -8.02 3.44 11.28
N LEU A 142 -9.33 3.30 11.22
CA LEU A 142 -10.00 2.64 10.10
C LEU A 142 -9.76 3.37 8.78
N VAL A 143 -9.85 4.70 8.79
CA VAL A 143 -9.57 5.53 7.60
C VAL A 143 -8.12 5.41 7.18
N LEU A 144 -7.16 5.45 8.12
CA LEU A 144 -5.74 5.25 7.82
C LEU A 144 -5.51 3.90 7.15
N VAL A 145 -6.05 2.82 7.71
CA VAL A 145 -5.89 1.45 7.16
C VAL A 145 -6.58 1.32 5.80
N ALA A 146 -7.79 1.87 5.65
CA ALA A 146 -8.52 1.82 4.39
C ALA A 146 -7.81 2.58 3.26
N SER A 147 -7.34 3.81 3.54
CA SER A 147 -6.61 4.62 2.56
C SER A 147 -5.27 4.00 2.18
N SER A 148 -4.53 3.45 3.16
CA SER A 148 -3.26 2.75 2.92
C SER A 148 -3.47 1.47 2.10
N SER A 149 -4.50 0.67 2.41
CA SER A 149 -4.85 -0.53 1.65
C SER A 149 -5.25 -0.19 0.21
N LEU A 150 -5.95 0.92 0.00
CA LEU A 150 -6.34 1.40 -1.31
C LEU A 150 -5.12 1.82 -2.14
N LEU A 151 -4.16 2.53 -1.54
CA LEU A 151 -2.88 2.86 -2.16
C LEU A 151 -2.11 1.59 -2.52
N GLY A 152 -1.97 0.65 -1.56
CA GLY A 152 -1.30 -0.64 -1.79
C GLY A 152 -1.94 -1.43 -2.92
N ALA A 153 -3.28 -1.45 -3.00
CA ALA A 153 -4.01 -2.10 -4.10
C ALA A 153 -3.77 -1.41 -5.46
N ALA A 154 -3.75 -0.07 -5.49
CA ALA A 154 -3.46 0.69 -6.71
C ALA A 154 -2.06 0.39 -7.25
N VAL A 155 -1.04 0.47 -6.38
CA VAL A 155 0.34 0.19 -6.73
C VAL A 155 0.53 -1.29 -7.07
N GLY A 156 -0.14 -2.18 -6.34
CA GLY A 156 -0.13 -3.62 -6.62
C GLY A 156 -0.76 -3.97 -7.97
N ALA A 157 -1.80 -3.26 -8.38
CA ALA A 157 -2.36 -3.41 -9.72
C ALA A 157 -1.34 -3.03 -10.80
N LEU A 158 -0.62 -1.90 -10.63
CA LEU A 158 0.46 -1.49 -11.55
C LEU A 158 1.60 -2.50 -11.58
N SER A 159 2.07 -2.95 -10.41
CA SER A 159 3.14 -3.93 -10.29
C SER A 159 2.78 -5.26 -10.99
N ASN A 160 1.54 -5.74 -10.79
CA ASN A 160 1.03 -6.92 -11.48
C ASN A 160 0.97 -6.72 -13.01
N GLY A 161 0.55 -5.54 -13.46
CA GLY A 161 0.54 -5.18 -14.88
C GLY A 161 1.94 -5.15 -15.49
N MET A 162 2.92 -4.56 -14.79
CA MET A 162 4.33 -4.55 -15.20
C MET A 162 4.91 -5.95 -15.28
N ALA A 163 4.59 -6.82 -14.30
CA ALA A 163 5.05 -8.20 -14.28
C ALA A 163 4.58 -9.01 -15.50
N LEU A 164 3.33 -8.83 -15.94
CA LEU A 164 2.78 -9.47 -17.15
C LEU A 164 3.47 -9.01 -18.43
N LEU A 165 3.92 -7.75 -18.49
CA LEU A 165 4.59 -7.19 -19.65
C LEU A 165 6.08 -7.53 -19.67
N ALA A 166 6.77 -7.38 -18.55
CA ALA A 166 8.21 -7.56 -18.42
C ALA A 166 8.62 -9.05 -18.40
N ARG A 167 7.82 -9.89 -17.76
CA ARG A 167 8.06 -11.35 -17.59
C ARG A 167 9.44 -11.68 -16.96
N LYS A 168 10.08 -10.69 -16.34
CA LYS A 168 11.39 -10.80 -15.71
C LYS A 168 11.34 -10.19 -14.33
N GLU A 169 11.82 -10.93 -13.35
CA GLU A 169 11.81 -10.55 -11.94
C GLU A 169 12.65 -9.29 -11.69
N GLU A 170 13.86 -9.25 -12.25
CA GLU A 170 14.81 -8.16 -12.09
C GLU A 170 14.22 -6.83 -12.62
N THR A 171 13.48 -6.89 -13.72
CA THR A 171 12.82 -5.70 -14.30
C THR A 171 11.74 -5.16 -13.39
N VAL A 172 10.93 -6.04 -12.78
CA VAL A 172 9.88 -5.63 -11.83
C VAL A 172 10.50 -5.04 -10.58
N ILE A 173 11.56 -5.65 -10.05
CA ILE A 173 12.30 -5.14 -8.87
C ILE A 173 12.85 -3.74 -9.17
N ALA A 174 13.58 -3.58 -10.27
CA ALA A 174 14.20 -2.32 -10.65
C ALA A 174 13.16 -1.22 -10.87
N ALA A 175 12.09 -1.50 -11.62
CA ALA A 175 11.02 -0.55 -11.89
C ALA A 175 10.26 -0.17 -10.60
N SER A 176 9.96 -1.14 -9.73
CA SER A 176 9.31 -0.88 -8.45
C SER A 176 10.16 0.05 -7.58
N ASN A 177 11.44 -0.25 -7.38
CA ASN A 177 12.33 0.60 -6.58
C ASN A 177 12.47 2.00 -7.18
N PHE A 178 12.61 2.12 -8.51
CA PHE A 178 12.72 3.40 -9.20
C PHE A 178 11.49 4.29 -8.99
N ILE A 179 10.30 3.70 -8.83
CA ILE A 179 9.04 4.44 -8.59
C ILE A 179 8.81 4.65 -7.09
N LEU A 180 8.96 3.60 -6.27
CA LEU A 180 8.55 3.64 -4.87
C LEU A 180 9.45 4.52 -4.02
N LEU A 181 10.78 4.53 -4.27
CA LEU A 181 11.71 5.34 -3.49
C LEU A 181 11.44 6.84 -3.65
N PRO A 182 11.35 7.40 -4.87
CA PRO A 182 10.98 8.81 -5.03
C PRO A 182 9.62 9.14 -4.43
N LEU A 183 8.58 8.30 -4.65
CA LEU A 183 7.26 8.53 -4.07
C LEU A 183 7.31 8.59 -2.54
N THR A 184 8.13 7.77 -1.91
CA THR A 184 8.30 7.73 -0.46
C THR A 184 8.97 9.00 0.05
N PHE A 185 10.13 9.37 -0.52
CA PHE A 185 10.92 10.49 -0.03
C PHE A 185 10.39 11.86 -0.46
N LEU A 186 9.66 11.95 -1.57
CA LEU A 186 8.97 13.16 -2.03
C LEU A 186 7.53 13.24 -1.46
N SER A 187 7.35 12.83 -0.22
CA SER A 187 6.09 12.90 0.53
C SER A 187 6.33 13.44 1.92
N SER A 188 5.27 13.75 2.64
CA SER A 188 5.34 14.16 4.04
C SER A 188 5.41 12.98 5.03
N ALA A 189 5.80 11.77 4.60
CA ALA A 189 5.81 10.59 5.46
C ALA A 189 6.76 10.73 6.68
N PHE A 190 7.95 11.29 6.47
CA PHE A 190 9.00 11.40 7.49
C PHE A 190 9.12 12.78 8.14
N MET A 191 8.66 13.85 7.46
CA MET A 191 8.76 15.21 7.94
C MET A 191 7.47 15.96 7.67
N GLN A 192 7.11 16.87 8.57
CA GLN A 192 5.93 17.71 8.41
C GLN A 192 6.06 18.56 7.15
N ARG A 193 4.94 18.72 6.45
CA ARG A 193 4.90 19.37 5.13
C ARG A 193 5.49 20.78 5.13
N ASP A 194 5.23 21.54 6.17
CA ASP A 194 5.68 22.94 6.28
C ASP A 194 7.20 23.07 6.54
N LEU A 195 7.84 21.98 6.97
CA LEU A 195 9.27 21.91 7.26
C LEU A 195 10.10 21.35 6.10
N ILE A 196 9.46 20.84 5.03
CA ILE A 196 10.17 20.37 3.84
C ILE A 196 10.36 21.49 2.81
N PRO A 197 11.41 21.43 1.95
CA PRO A 197 11.66 22.42 0.92
C PRO A 197 10.47 22.65 0.00
N GLY A 198 10.23 23.90 -0.43
CA GLY A 198 9.06 24.28 -1.22
C GLY A 198 8.88 23.51 -2.53
N TRP A 199 9.97 23.14 -3.20
CA TRP A 199 9.90 22.31 -4.41
C TRP A 199 9.39 20.89 -4.12
N VAL A 200 9.77 20.31 -2.97
CA VAL A 200 9.24 19.00 -2.52
C VAL A 200 7.76 19.11 -2.20
N GLN A 201 7.33 20.20 -1.55
CA GLN A 201 5.91 20.47 -1.27
C GLN A 201 5.07 20.51 -2.56
N GLN A 202 5.62 21.12 -3.64
CA GLN A 202 4.94 21.15 -4.94
C GLN A 202 4.79 19.77 -5.56
N VAL A 203 5.86 18.96 -5.55
CA VAL A 203 5.82 17.57 -6.05
C VAL A 203 4.86 16.71 -5.21
N ALA A 204 4.90 16.85 -3.89
CA ALA A 204 4.05 16.12 -2.96
C ALA A 204 2.55 16.32 -3.23
N ARG A 205 2.14 17.47 -3.77
CA ARG A 205 0.72 17.71 -4.15
C ARG A 205 0.16 16.66 -5.11
N PHE A 206 1.00 16.10 -5.98
CA PHE A 206 0.62 15.09 -6.97
C PHE A 206 0.99 13.66 -6.53
N ASN A 207 1.60 13.52 -5.36
CA ASN A 207 2.08 12.25 -4.85
C ASN A 207 0.98 11.50 -4.09
N PRO A 208 0.55 10.30 -4.56
CA PRO A 208 -0.49 9.54 -3.89
C PRO A 208 -0.10 9.05 -2.49
N VAL A 209 1.20 8.88 -2.21
CA VAL A 209 1.69 8.58 -0.87
C VAL A 209 1.39 9.74 0.08
N ASP A 210 1.65 10.98 -0.36
CA ASP A 210 1.36 12.18 0.42
C ASP A 210 -0.15 12.36 0.67
N TRP A 211 -0.99 12.09 -0.34
CA TRP A 211 -2.45 12.10 -0.15
C TRP A 211 -2.91 11.13 0.93
N THR A 212 -2.33 9.93 0.92
CA THR A 212 -2.67 8.86 1.90
C THR A 212 -2.20 9.22 3.29
N VAL A 213 -0.95 9.71 3.42
CA VAL A 213 -0.37 10.13 4.71
C VAL A 213 -1.17 11.29 5.31
N GLN A 214 -1.50 12.31 4.51
CA GLN A 214 -2.28 13.44 4.96
C GLN A 214 -3.71 13.04 5.38
N ALA A 215 -4.40 12.23 4.55
CA ALA A 215 -5.73 11.72 4.90
C ALA A 215 -5.72 10.92 6.21
N GLY A 216 -4.70 10.07 6.39
CA GLY A 216 -4.55 9.28 7.61
C GLY A 216 -4.27 10.13 8.84
N ARG A 217 -3.34 11.12 8.74
CA ARG A 217 -3.03 12.03 9.86
C ARG A 217 -4.22 12.91 10.23
N GLU A 218 -4.89 13.46 9.22
CA GLU A 218 -6.09 14.28 9.44
C GLU A 218 -7.20 13.49 10.12
N ALA A 219 -7.46 12.26 9.69
CA ALA A 219 -8.44 11.39 10.31
C ALA A 219 -8.07 10.98 11.75
N LEU A 220 -6.78 10.98 12.10
CA LEU A 220 -6.27 10.69 13.44
C LEU A 220 -6.22 11.92 14.36
N ALA A 221 -6.45 13.13 13.85
CA ALA A 221 -6.51 14.34 14.63
C ALA A 221 -7.74 14.37 15.54
N ALA A 222 -7.67 15.15 16.64
CA ALA A 222 -8.78 15.32 17.58
C ALA A 222 -10.00 15.99 16.93
N GLN A 223 -9.77 16.88 15.94
CA GLN A 223 -10.79 17.56 15.16
C GLN A 223 -10.46 17.38 13.68
N ALA A 224 -10.94 16.27 13.10
CA ALA A 224 -10.68 15.90 11.72
C ALA A 224 -11.53 16.73 10.74
N ASP A 225 -10.91 17.30 9.71
CA ASP A 225 -11.64 17.83 8.55
C ASP A 225 -12.03 16.65 7.62
N TRP A 226 -13.25 16.16 7.83
CA TRP A 226 -13.79 15.06 7.03
C TRP A 226 -13.98 15.42 5.55
N GLY A 227 -14.16 16.70 5.22
CA GLY A 227 -14.23 17.15 3.81
C GLY A 227 -12.90 16.92 3.12
N PHE A 228 -11.80 17.30 3.77
CA PHE A 228 -10.45 17.04 3.28
C PHE A 228 -10.14 15.53 3.17
N VAL A 229 -10.45 14.76 4.19
CA VAL A 229 -10.25 13.30 4.22
C VAL A 229 -10.99 12.63 3.06
N LEU A 230 -12.27 12.94 2.87
CA LEU A 230 -13.08 12.37 1.79
C LEU A 230 -12.59 12.76 0.40
N ALA A 231 -12.13 14.00 0.21
CA ALA A 231 -11.55 14.45 -1.06
C ALA A 231 -10.29 13.63 -1.42
N ARG A 232 -9.38 13.44 -0.45
CA ARG A 232 -8.17 12.62 -0.64
C ARG A 232 -8.50 11.15 -0.91
N PHE A 233 -9.46 10.62 -0.17
CA PHE A 233 -9.94 9.25 -0.38
C PHE A 233 -10.56 9.07 -1.78
N GLY A 234 -11.31 10.07 -2.26
CA GLY A 234 -11.84 10.10 -3.63
C GLY A 234 -10.75 10.06 -4.70
N TRP A 235 -9.65 10.82 -4.51
CA TRP A 235 -8.51 10.78 -5.43
C TRP A 235 -7.80 9.43 -5.42
N LEU A 236 -7.67 8.80 -4.26
CA LEU A 236 -7.10 7.45 -4.15
C LEU A 236 -8.00 6.40 -4.82
N LEU A 237 -9.32 6.51 -4.72
CA LEU A 237 -10.26 5.64 -5.43
C LEU A 237 -10.14 5.80 -6.94
N ALA A 238 -10.07 7.03 -7.43
CA ALA A 238 -9.87 7.30 -8.86
C ALA A 238 -8.54 6.71 -9.36
N LEU A 239 -7.45 6.88 -8.59
CA LEU A 239 -6.16 6.29 -8.89
C LEU A 239 -6.23 4.77 -8.92
N ALA A 240 -6.84 4.14 -7.90
CA ALA A 240 -6.97 2.69 -7.83
C ALA A 240 -7.78 2.13 -9.01
N ALA A 241 -8.86 2.80 -9.40
CA ALA A 241 -9.65 2.44 -10.57
C ALA A 241 -8.84 2.55 -11.86
N ALA A 242 -8.08 3.63 -12.05
CA ALA A 242 -7.20 3.81 -13.19
C ALA A 242 -6.11 2.73 -13.26
N CYS A 243 -5.45 2.44 -12.14
CA CYS A 243 -4.42 1.40 -12.05
C CYS A 243 -4.99 0.00 -12.32
N ALA A 244 -6.16 -0.32 -11.78
CA ALA A 244 -6.86 -1.58 -12.04
C ALA A 244 -7.26 -1.72 -13.52
N TYR A 245 -7.69 -0.64 -14.16
CA TYR A 245 -7.97 -0.61 -15.59
C TYR A 245 -6.70 -0.88 -16.42
N LEU A 246 -5.59 -0.21 -16.11
CA LEU A 246 -4.30 -0.42 -16.79
C LEU A 246 -3.80 -1.86 -16.62
N ALA A 247 -3.87 -2.42 -15.41
CA ALA A 247 -3.53 -3.82 -15.14
C ALA A 247 -4.38 -4.79 -15.97
N THR A 248 -5.68 -4.52 -16.07
CA THR A 248 -6.60 -5.33 -16.89
C THR A 248 -6.24 -5.25 -18.37
N ARG A 249 -5.83 -4.08 -18.84
CA ARG A 249 -5.39 -3.88 -20.22
C ARG A 249 -4.07 -4.61 -20.49
N ALA A 250 -3.10 -4.55 -19.57
CA ALA A 250 -1.86 -5.30 -19.65
C ALA A 250 -2.11 -6.82 -19.72
N PHE A 251 -3.05 -7.32 -18.93
CA PHE A 251 -3.46 -8.74 -18.99
C PHE A 251 -4.04 -9.12 -20.36
N ARG A 252 -4.86 -8.27 -20.96
CA ARG A 252 -5.40 -8.50 -22.32
C ARG A 252 -4.30 -8.50 -23.39
N SER A 253 -3.29 -7.65 -23.25
CA SER A 253 -2.13 -7.60 -24.15
C SER A 253 -1.32 -8.90 -24.05
N TYR A 254 -1.07 -9.36 -22.81
CA TYR A 254 -0.39 -10.65 -22.57
C TYR A 254 -1.09 -11.81 -23.29
N GLN A 255 -2.42 -11.89 -23.21
CA GLN A 255 -3.20 -12.94 -23.84
C GLN A 255 -3.13 -12.98 -25.38
N ARG A 256 -2.83 -11.87 -26.02
CA ARG A 256 -2.68 -11.79 -27.48
C ARG A 256 -1.28 -12.22 -27.96
N SER A 257 -0.35 -12.35 -27.03
CA SER A 257 1.05 -12.68 -27.29
C SER A 257 1.42 -14.13 -26.97
N VAL A 258 0.47 -14.88 -26.42
CA VAL A 258 0.49 -16.33 -26.15
C VAL A 258 -0.58 -16.99 -26.99
#